data_66c533a7aeadcacb3ea6f5c4d67b8a39
#
_entry.id   66c533a7aeadcacb3ea6f5c4d67b8a39
#
_cell.length_a   1.000
_cell.length_b   1.000
_cell.length_c   1.000
_cell.angle_alpha   90.00
_cell.angle_beta   90.00
_cell.angle_gamma   90.00
#
_symmetry.space_group_name_H-M   'P 1'
#
loop_
_entity.id
_entity.type
_entity.pdbx_description
1 polymer ?
#
loop_
_entity_poly.entity_id
_entity_poly.type
_entity_poly.pdbx_seq_one_letter_code
_entity_poly.pdbx_strand_id
1 'polypeptide(L)'
;MRGANCGCRGECGIIMNMAEEKDKKRLYETDAVKEFAAGMSKDSQDDYNIAKGLLRKHGRLQYPEGKKLSGYKNLFEIRILRDGNERFFYAYDDGDTVVIAHAFAKDTKKTPKTEIKKALKIIKKLI
;
A
#
# COMPACT_ATOMS: atom_id res chain seq x y z
N MET A 1 -22.00 -5.39 26.25
CA MET A 1 -22.11 -5.71 25.57
C MET A 1 -21.31 -5.89 24.77
N ARG A 2 -21.78 -5.52 24.62
CA ARG A 2 -21.81 -5.63 23.99
C ARG A 2 -21.10 -5.40 23.60
N GLY A 3 -21.31 -5.00 24.26
CA GLY A 3 -21.49 -5.04 24.04
C GLY A 3 -20.70 -4.71 23.71
N ALA A 4 -21.01 -4.56 24.57
CA ALA A 4 -20.88 -4.60 24.42
C ALA A 4 -20.18 -4.38 24.13
N ASN A 5 -20.65 -4.37 24.28
CA ASN A 5 -20.59 -4.37 24.07
C ASN A 5 -19.96 -3.84 24.02
N CYS A 6 -20.25 -3.74 24.58
CA CYS A 6 -20.38 -3.46 24.61
C CYS A 6 -19.87 -3.14 24.68
N GLY A 7 -19.91 -2.88 25.21
CA GLY A 7 -20.17 -3.01 25.39
C GLY A 7 -19.66 -2.52 25.32
N CYS A 8 -19.86 -2.37 25.68
CA CYS A 8 -20.09 -2.24 25.64
C CYS A 8 -19.85 -1.76 25.65
N ARG A 9 -19.98 -1.50 25.90
CA ARG A 9 -20.32 -1.44 25.74
C ARG A 9 -19.88 -0.81 25.64
N GLY A 10 -19.92 -0.39 26.27
CA GLY A 10 -20.04 -0.18 26.11
C GLY A 10 -19.35 0.13 25.77
N GLU A 11 -19.27 0.56 26.09
CA GLU A 11 -18.95 0.60 25.62
C GLU A 11 -18.48 0.80 24.97
N CYS A 12 -18.63 1.26 25.35
CA CYS A 12 -18.46 1.28 24.57
C CYS A 12 -18.14 1.73 23.87
N GLY A 13 -18.29 2.15 23.65
CA GLY A 13 -18.41 2.56 22.92
C GLY A 13 -17.76 3.06 22.22
N ILE A 14 -17.73 3.42 22.71
CA ILE A 14 -17.23 4.09 21.65
C ILE A 14 -16.16 3.85 20.98
N ILE A 15 -15.41 3.73 20.98
CA ILE A 15 -14.78 3.25 20.06
C ILE A 15 -15.24 2.52 19.02
N MET A 16 -16.10 2.50 18.98
CA MET A 16 -16.61 1.79 18.07
C MET A 16 -16.76 2.22 16.76
N ASN A 17 -16.72 3.35 16.52
CA ASN A 17 -16.81 3.86 15.19
C ASN A 17 -15.74 3.37 14.27
N MET A 18 -14.56 3.22 14.80
CA MET A 18 -13.47 2.71 14.00
C MET A 18 -13.67 1.26 13.63
N ALA A 19 -14.26 0.51 14.53
CA ALA A 19 -14.54 -0.88 14.27
C ALA A 19 -15.58 -1.05 13.16
N GLU A 20 -16.44 -0.07 13.01
CA GLU A 20 -17.52 -0.14 12.03
C GLU A 20 -17.09 0.31 10.65
N GLU A 21 -15.99 1.05 10.54
CA GLU A 21 -15.48 1.48 9.27
C GLU A 21 -14.86 0.32 8.53
N LYS A 22 -15.39 0.03 7.37
CA LYS A 22 -14.83 -1.03 6.54
C LYS A 22 -13.76 -0.48 5.62
N ASP A 23 -12.74 -1.29 5.37
CA ASP A 23 -11.73 -0.95 4.40
C ASP A 23 -12.36 -0.90 3.00
N LYS A 24 -12.01 0.11 2.23
CA LYS A 24 -12.52 0.26 0.88
C LYS A 24 -11.84 -0.67 -0.11
N LYS A 25 -10.61 -1.07 0.18
CA LYS A 25 -9.81 -1.88 -0.74
C LYS A 25 -9.22 -3.07 -0.03
N ARG A 26 -9.07 -4.15 -0.78
CA ARG A 26 -8.25 -5.28 -0.38
C ARG A 26 -6.84 -5.03 -0.87
N LEU A 27 -5.89 -5.68 -0.24
CA LEU A 27 -4.48 -5.49 -0.58
C LEU A 27 -3.83 -6.84 -0.83
N TYR A 28 -3.17 -6.95 -1.97
CA TYR A 28 -2.39 -8.13 -2.31
C TYR A 28 -0.94 -7.72 -2.54
N GLU A 29 -0.01 -8.40 -1.88
CA GLU A 29 1.42 -8.20 -2.09
C GLU A 29 2.01 -9.46 -2.69
N THR A 30 2.86 -9.32 -3.71
CA THR A 30 3.59 -10.48 -4.23
C THR A 30 4.60 -10.96 -3.20
N ASP A 31 5.04 -12.20 -3.31
CA ASP A 31 6.05 -12.74 -2.41
C ASP A 31 7.34 -11.94 -2.46
N ALA A 32 7.74 -11.52 -3.65
CA ALA A 32 8.95 -10.71 -3.81
C ALA A 32 8.83 -9.38 -3.07
N VAL A 33 7.65 -8.76 -3.09
CA VAL A 33 7.41 -7.51 -2.37
C VAL A 33 7.49 -7.75 -0.86
N LYS A 34 6.91 -8.83 -0.38
CA LYS A 34 6.98 -9.17 1.05
C LYS A 34 8.41 -9.36 1.51
N GLU A 35 9.22 -10.07 0.70
CA GLU A 35 10.62 -10.28 1.02
C GLU A 35 11.42 -8.99 1.02
N PHE A 36 11.16 -8.14 0.04
CA PHE A 36 11.82 -6.84 -0.02
C PHE A 36 11.50 -6.01 1.21
N ALA A 37 10.24 -5.95 1.60
CA ALA A 37 9.81 -5.18 2.76
C ALA A 37 10.42 -5.71 4.04
N ALA A 38 10.55 -7.03 4.17
CA ALA A 38 11.16 -7.65 5.34
C ALA A 38 12.62 -7.26 5.50
N GLY A 39 13.31 -6.93 4.42
CA GLY A 39 14.71 -6.51 4.45
C GLY A 39 14.92 -5.02 4.70
N MET A 40 13.85 -4.23 4.78
CA MET A 40 13.97 -2.79 5.04
C MET A 40 14.26 -2.52 6.50
N SER A 41 14.72 -1.30 6.80
CA SER A 41 14.85 -0.86 8.19
C SER A 41 13.47 -0.86 8.87
N LYS A 42 13.48 -0.90 10.21
CA LYS A 42 12.23 -0.88 10.95
C LYS A 42 11.41 0.37 10.64
N ASP A 43 12.07 1.52 10.54
CA ASP A 43 11.37 2.77 10.25
C ASP A 43 10.73 2.74 8.88
N SER A 44 11.44 2.23 7.88
CA SER A 44 10.88 2.09 6.53
C SER A 44 9.72 1.09 6.51
N GLN A 45 9.84 0.00 7.25
CA GLN A 45 8.75 -0.96 7.38
C GLN A 45 7.51 -0.32 7.99
N ASP A 46 7.71 0.50 9.03
CA ASP A 46 6.60 1.21 9.67
C ASP A 46 5.91 2.15 8.69
N ASP A 47 6.68 2.91 7.91
CA ASP A 47 6.13 3.81 6.91
C ASP A 47 5.35 3.05 5.84
N TYR A 48 5.89 1.92 5.41
CA TYR A 48 5.21 1.08 4.42
C TYR A 48 3.90 0.52 4.98
N ASN A 49 3.91 0.08 6.23
CA ASN A 49 2.70 -0.44 6.87
C ASN A 49 1.63 0.65 6.99
N ILE A 50 2.04 1.88 7.30
CA ILE A 50 1.11 3.02 7.33
C ILE A 50 0.52 3.26 5.94
N ALA A 51 1.36 3.25 4.91
CA ALA A 51 0.90 3.46 3.54
C ALA A 51 -0.11 2.38 3.12
N LYS A 52 0.17 1.12 3.46
CA LYS A 52 -0.75 0.03 3.15
C LYS A 52 -2.08 0.21 3.87
N GLY A 53 -2.03 0.64 5.12
CA GLY A 53 -3.25 0.91 5.89
C GLY A 53 -4.09 2.00 5.24
N LEU A 54 -3.45 3.06 4.78
CA LEU A 54 -4.15 4.15 4.10
C LEU A 54 -4.76 3.70 2.77
N LEU A 55 -4.04 2.85 2.03
CA LEU A 55 -4.58 2.29 0.79
C LEU A 55 -5.81 1.44 1.03
N ARG A 56 -5.80 0.62 2.08
CA ARG A 56 -6.98 -0.19 2.43
C ARG A 56 -8.15 0.69 2.82
N LYS A 57 -7.89 1.69 3.66
CA LYS A 57 -8.92 2.50 4.27
C LYS A 57 -9.54 3.49 3.31
N HIS A 58 -8.69 4.19 2.57
CA HIS A 58 -9.12 5.29 1.70
C HIS A 58 -9.08 4.93 0.22
N GLY A 59 -8.44 3.85 -0.15
CA GLY A 59 -8.35 3.41 -1.53
C GLY A 59 -7.29 4.14 -2.35
N ARG A 60 -6.55 5.05 -1.75
CA ARG A 60 -5.53 5.81 -2.46
C ARG A 60 -4.54 6.42 -1.49
N LEU A 61 -3.38 6.80 -2.01
CA LEU A 61 -2.39 7.58 -1.28
C LEU A 61 -2.25 8.94 -1.93
N GLN A 62 -1.94 9.95 -1.11
CA GLN A 62 -1.72 11.29 -1.59
C GLN A 62 -0.22 11.55 -1.74
N TYR A 63 0.13 12.49 -2.63
CA TYR A 63 1.48 12.95 -2.79
C TYR A 63 1.96 13.61 -1.48
N PRO A 64 3.19 13.42 -1.02
CA PRO A 64 4.32 12.80 -1.75
C PRO A 64 4.49 11.30 -1.51
N GLU A 65 3.77 10.68 -0.57
CA GLU A 65 3.92 9.26 -0.29
C GLU A 65 3.35 8.38 -1.38
N GLY A 66 2.34 8.89 -2.10
CA GLY A 66 1.76 8.19 -3.23
C GLY A 66 1.87 9.04 -4.49
N LYS A 67 2.15 8.40 -5.62
CA LYS A 67 2.29 9.09 -6.89
C LYS A 67 1.82 8.21 -8.04
N LYS A 68 1.02 8.81 -8.93
CA LYS A 68 0.66 8.13 -10.17
C LYS A 68 1.79 8.32 -11.18
N LEU A 69 2.18 7.23 -11.86
CA LEU A 69 3.24 7.32 -12.85
C LEU A 69 2.70 7.87 -14.17
N SER A 70 3.39 8.89 -14.67
CA SER A 70 3.02 9.56 -15.90
C SER A 70 3.16 8.62 -17.10
N GLY A 71 2.16 8.63 -17.99
CA GLY A 71 2.18 7.80 -19.17
C GLY A 71 1.61 6.40 -18.99
N TYR A 72 1.13 6.06 -17.80
CA TYR A 72 0.55 4.74 -17.52
C TYR A 72 -0.84 4.94 -16.91
N LYS A 73 -1.80 4.14 -17.37
CA LYS A 73 -3.18 4.31 -16.93
C LYS A 73 -3.41 3.85 -15.49
N ASN A 74 -2.75 2.78 -15.10
CA ASN A 74 -3.04 2.11 -13.82
C ASN A 74 -1.74 1.66 -13.18
N LEU A 75 -0.84 2.60 -12.96
CA LEU A 75 0.44 2.31 -12.31
C LEU A 75 0.77 3.44 -11.36
N PHE A 76 0.94 3.07 -10.09
CA PHE A 76 1.14 4.01 -9.01
C PHE A 76 2.35 3.59 -8.18
N GLU A 77 2.87 4.52 -7.42
CA GLU A 77 4.09 4.31 -6.63
C GLU A 77 3.83 4.68 -5.19
N ILE A 78 4.23 3.80 -4.26
CA ILE A 78 4.37 4.13 -2.85
C ILE A 78 5.82 4.57 -2.65
N ARG A 79 6.01 5.72 -2.07
CA ARG A 79 7.34 6.30 -1.85
C ARG A 79 7.67 6.30 -0.37
N ILE A 80 8.72 5.57 -0.02
CA ILE A 80 9.22 5.60 1.35
C ILE A 80 10.32 6.66 1.38
N LEU A 81 10.02 7.78 2.03
CA LEU A 81 10.86 8.97 1.96
C LEU A 81 11.90 8.97 3.08
N ARG A 82 12.70 7.93 3.12
CA ARG A 82 13.77 7.75 4.09
C ARG A 82 15.06 7.36 3.37
N ASP A 83 16.11 7.13 4.13
CA ASP A 83 17.45 6.88 3.60
C ASP A 83 17.51 5.73 2.60
N GLY A 84 16.72 4.68 2.81
CA GLY A 84 16.69 3.55 1.89
C GLY A 84 16.07 3.87 0.56
N ASN A 85 15.30 4.94 0.50
CA ASN A 85 14.70 5.45 -0.72
C ASN A 85 13.92 4.36 -1.48
N GLU A 86 13.18 3.55 -0.73
CA GLU A 86 12.44 2.42 -1.30
C GLU A 86 11.20 2.88 -2.04
N ARG A 87 10.85 2.13 -3.06
CA ARG A 87 9.68 2.40 -3.90
C ARG A 87 8.92 1.10 -4.14
N PHE A 88 7.58 1.19 -4.14
CA PHE A 88 6.70 0.05 -4.38
C PHE A 88 5.73 0.42 -5.48
N PHE A 89 5.64 -0.38 -6.52
CA PHE A 89 4.68 -0.14 -7.60
C PHE A 89 3.42 -0.92 -7.36
N TYR A 90 2.28 -0.27 -7.52
CA TYR A 90 0.99 -0.91 -7.33
C TYR A 90 0.00 -0.49 -8.42
N ALA A 91 -1.03 -1.29 -8.56
CA ALA A 91 -2.12 -1.05 -9.51
C ALA A 91 -3.43 -1.47 -8.86
N TYR A 92 -4.52 -1.02 -9.44
CA TYR A 92 -5.86 -1.39 -8.98
C TYR A 92 -6.42 -2.50 -9.87
N ASP A 93 -7.06 -3.49 -9.23
CA ASP A 93 -7.71 -4.60 -9.91
C ASP A 93 -9.20 -4.57 -9.56
N ASP A 94 -10.04 -4.47 -10.59
CA ASP A 94 -11.51 -4.52 -10.48
C ASP A 94 -12.11 -3.53 -9.48
N GLY A 95 -11.41 -2.47 -9.19
CA GLY A 95 -11.93 -1.40 -8.36
C GLY A 95 -11.85 -1.61 -6.86
N ASP A 96 -11.72 -2.83 -6.35
CA ASP A 96 -11.67 -3.04 -4.91
C ASP A 96 -10.38 -3.70 -4.40
N THR A 97 -9.46 -4.05 -5.28
CA THR A 97 -8.20 -4.67 -4.88
C THR A 97 -7.02 -3.83 -5.34
N VAL A 98 -6.05 -3.63 -4.45
CA VAL A 98 -4.77 -3.01 -4.76
C VAL A 98 -3.74 -4.13 -4.83
N VAL A 99 -3.02 -4.21 -5.94
CA VAL A 99 -1.97 -5.21 -6.15
C VAL A 99 -0.63 -4.49 -6.07
N ILE A 100 0.17 -4.79 -5.05
CA ILE A 100 1.54 -4.28 -4.94
C ILE A 100 2.44 -5.29 -5.61
N ALA A 101 2.93 -4.94 -6.81
CA ALA A 101 3.55 -5.91 -7.71
C ALA A 101 5.06 -5.96 -7.62
N HIS A 102 5.71 -4.83 -7.32
CA HIS A 102 7.17 -4.75 -7.43
C HIS A 102 7.71 -3.74 -6.44
N ALA A 103 8.91 -4.00 -5.93
CA ALA A 103 9.58 -3.09 -5.01
C ALA A 103 11.06 -3.00 -5.35
N PHE A 104 11.65 -1.85 -5.12
CA PHE A 104 13.06 -1.64 -5.38
C PHE A 104 13.57 -0.44 -4.58
N ALA A 105 14.89 -0.35 -4.42
CA ALA A 105 15.53 0.81 -3.83
C ALA A 105 15.98 1.74 -4.96
N LYS A 106 15.54 2.99 -4.90
CA LYS A 106 15.79 3.96 -5.96
C LYS A 106 17.07 4.73 -5.65
N ASP A 107 18.02 4.70 -6.58
CA ASP A 107 19.27 5.42 -6.41
C ASP A 107 19.47 6.51 -7.48
N THR A 108 18.43 6.81 -8.27
CA THR A 108 18.48 7.84 -9.29
C THR A 108 17.33 8.82 -9.12
N LYS A 109 17.42 9.98 -9.77
CA LYS A 109 16.36 10.99 -9.70
C LYS A 109 15.08 10.53 -10.40
N LYS A 110 15.22 9.80 -11.49
CA LYS A 110 14.06 9.33 -12.27
C LYS A 110 13.80 7.87 -11.95
N THR A 111 12.52 7.50 -12.01
CA THR A 111 12.14 6.10 -11.85
C THR A 111 12.69 5.30 -13.02
N PRO A 112 13.50 4.25 -12.78
CA PRO A 112 14.08 3.46 -13.87
C PRO A 112 13.01 2.76 -14.69
N LYS A 113 13.12 2.86 -16.00
CA LYS A 113 12.16 2.20 -16.90
C LYS A 113 12.20 0.68 -16.76
N THR A 114 13.38 0.13 -16.43
CA THR A 114 13.51 -1.31 -16.21
C THR A 114 12.63 -1.80 -15.06
N GLU A 115 12.56 -1.02 -13.97
CA GLU A 115 11.71 -1.37 -12.83
C GLU A 115 10.23 -1.27 -13.20
N ILE A 116 9.87 -0.26 -13.98
CA ILE A 116 8.50 -0.11 -14.46
C ILE A 116 8.11 -1.31 -15.32
N LYS A 117 8.99 -1.74 -16.23
CA LYS A 117 8.72 -2.89 -17.09
C LYS A 117 8.51 -4.17 -16.27
N LYS A 118 9.33 -4.37 -15.23
CA LYS A 118 9.17 -5.51 -14.35
C LYS A 118 7.81 -5.49 -13.66
N ALA A 119 7.41 -4.34 -13.15
CA ALA A 119 6.12 -4.18 -12.48
C ALA A 119 4.96 -4.45 -13.43
N LEU A 120 5.01 -3.89 -14.63
CA LEU A 120 3.95 -4.08 -15.62
C LEU A 120 3.81 -5.54 -16.03
N LYS A 121 4.93 -6.24 -16.16
CA LYS A 121 4.91 -7.66 -16.52
C LYS A 121 4.22 -8.48 -15.42
N ILE A 122 4.50 -8.17 -14.17
CA ILE A 122 3.89 -8.87 -13.04
C ILE A 122 2.40 -8.54 -12.96
N ILE A 123 2.05 -7.27 -13.09
CA ILE A 123 0.65 -6.82 -13.05
C ILE A 123 -0.16 -7.51 -14.14
N LYS A 124 0.40 -7.61 -15.34
CA LYS A 124 -0.28 -8.25 -16.47
C LYS A 124 -0.61 -9.71 -16.19
N LYS A 125 0.22 -10.40 -15.42
CA LYS A 125 -0.04 -11.80 -15.05
C LYS A 125 -1.10 -11.92 -13.97
N LEU A 126 -1.22 -10.93 -13.10
CA LEU A 126 -2.09 -11.00 -11.93
C LEU A 126 -3.48 -10.41 -12.16
N ILE A 127 -3.61 -9.51 -13.09
CA ILE A 127 -4.87 -8.80 -13.37
C ILE A 127 -5.55 -9.30 -14.68
#